data_1c9a995c2ecfab8d07403ed170833cc7
#
_entry.id   1c9a995c2ecfab8d07403ed170833cc7
#
_cell.length_a   1.000
_cell.length_b   1.000
_cell.length_c   1.000
_cell.angle_alpha   90.00
_cell.angle_beta   90.00
_cell.angle_gamma   90.00
#
_symmetry.space_group_name_H-M   'P 1'
#
loop_
_entity.id
_entity.type
_entity.pdbx_description
1 polymer ?
#
loop_
_entity_poly.entity_id
_entity_poly.type
_entity_poly.pdbx_seq_one_letter_code
_entity_poly.pdbx_strand_id
1 'polypeptide(L)'
;MVEKTNAIGLRAKAGRYGGTYAYKDIAFEFGMWISPEFKIYLIKEFERLKSEELKQLGWDIKRNLAKINYRIHTDAIKENLIPPELSARQISLLYANEADVLNMVLFGMTAKEWGDAHPEFKGNIRDYANVSQLVCLSNLENLNAVFINEGVPQAERLAKLNAIAISQMKVLTEDHRLLQLEEHKQET
;
A
#
# COMPACT_ATOMS: atom_id res chain seq x y z
N MET A 1 -27.96 17.24 26.14
CA MET A 1 -27.41 17.17 24.77
C MET A 1 -26.57 18.40 24.43
N VAL A 2 -27.09 19.62 24.63
CA VAL A 2 -26.37 20.88 24.34
C VAL A 2 -25.04 20.99 25.09
N GLU A 3 -24.96 20.62 26.36
CA GLU A 3 -23.75 20.68 27.19
C GLU A 3 -22.65 19.69 26.72
N LYS A 4 -23.03 18.55 26.13
CA LYS A 4 -22.07 17.54 25.63
C LYS A 4 -21.51 17.84 24.24
N THR A 5 -22.25 18.62 23.42
CA THR A 5 -21.87 18.90 22.03
C THR A 5 -21.38 20.34 21.82
N ASN A 6 -21.39 21.18 22.85
CA ASN A 6 -21.10 22.60 22.78
C ASN A 6 -21.93 23.35 21.70
N ALA A 7 -23.12 22.84 21.41
CA ALA A 7 -24.00 23.35 20.36
C ALA A 7 -24.70 24.65 20.86
N ILE A 8 -24.64 25.70 20.05
CA ILE A 8 -25.26 27.01 20.32
C ILE A 8 -26.81 26.95 20.29
N GLY A 9 -27.39 25.79 20.04
CA GLY A 9 -28.83 25.58 20.04
C GLY A 9 -29.51 25.99 18.75
N LEU A 10 -30.77 26.32 18.84
CA LEU A 10 -31.64 26.72 17.75
C LEU A 10 -31.82 28.24 17.71
N ARG A 11 -31.74 28.83 16.53
CA ARG A 11 -32.11 30.23 16.29
C ARG A 11 -33.30 30.30 15.34
N ALA A 12 -34.39 30.87 15.79
CA ALA A 12 -35.54 31.14 14.94
C ALA A 12 -35.64 32.64 14.63
N LYS A 13 -35.93 32.98 13.38
CA LYS A 13 -36.19 34.33 12.92
C LYS A 13 -37.55 34.36 12.24
N ALA A 14 -38.46 35.21 12.73
CA ALA A 14 -39.78 35.41 12.13
C ALA A 14 -39.70 36.31 10.90
N GLY A 15 -40.67 36.20 9.98
CA GLY A 15 -40.84 37.09 8.84
C GLY A 15 -40.66 36.38 7.47
N ARG A 16 -40.92 37.13 6.37
CA ARG A 16 -40.88 36.61 4.99
C ARG A 16 -39.53 35.95 4.62
N TYR A 17 -38.46 36.39 5.22
CA TYR A 17 -37.09 35.86 5.05
C TYR A 17 -36.56 35.22 6.34
N GLY A 18 -37.48 34.80 7.19
CA GLY A 18 -37.16 34.10 8.44
C GLY A 18 -36.92 32.63 8.21
N GLY A 19 -36.53 31.93 9.26
CA GLY A 19 -36.32 30.49 9.27
C GLY A 19 -35.76 30.02 10.61
N THR A 20 -35.71 28.72 10.77
CA THR A 20 -35.08 28.07 11.93
C THR A 20 -33.72 27.56 11.54
N TYR A 21 -32.70 28.02 12.21
CA TYR A 21 -31.32 27.63 12.04
C TYR A 21 -30.89 26.78 13.22
N ALA A 22 -30.35 25.63 12.93
CA ALA A 22 -29.86 24.70 13.95
C ALA A 22 -28.37 24.45 13.76
N TYR A 23 -27.66 24.13 14.85
CA TYR A 23 -26.34 23.55 14.74
C TYR A 23 -26.44 22.23 13.98
N LYS A 24 -25.39 21.90 13.19
CA LYS A 24 -25.40 20.79 12.24
C LYS A 24 -25.91 19.48 12.86
N ASP A 25 -25.44 19.14 14.07
CA ASP A 25 -25.80 17.87 14.73
C ASP A 25 -27.30 17.81 15.06
N ILE A 26 -27.89 18.94 15.48
CA ILE A 26 -29.34 19.06 15.72
C ILE A 26 -30.11 18.99 14.39
N ALA A 27 -29.59 19.61 13.35
CA ALA A 27 -30.22 19.56 12.02
C ALA A 27 -30.19 18.14 11.42
N PHE A 28 -29.12 17.39 11.60
CA PHE A 28 -29.02 15.99 11.20
C PHE A 28 -29.99 15.12 11.98
N GLU A 29 -30.04 15.27 13.31
CA GLU A 29 -30.95 14.51 14.17
C GLU A 29 -32.42 14.75 13.76
N PHE A 30 -32.78 16.00 13.50
CA PHE A 30 -34.09 16.37 13.03
C PHE A 30 -34.41 15.80 11.64
N GLY A 31 -33.46 15.85 10.73
CA GLY A 31 -33.58 15.24 9.40
C GLY A 31 -33.80 13.73 9.48
N MET A 32 -33.06 13.03 10.32
CA MET A 32 -33.22 11.59 10.56
C MET A 32 -34.59 11.24 11.18
N TRP A 33 -35.13 12.14 12.00
CA TRP A 33 -36.44 11.95 12.59
C TRP A 33 -37.59 12.15 11.58
N ILE A 34 -37.46 13.14 10.67
CA ILE A 34 -38.49 13.43 9.65
C ILE A 34 -38.48 12.41 8.51
N SER A 35 -37.31 11.96 8.07
CA SER A 35 -37.16 11.09 6.92
C SER A 35 -36.38 9.83 7.27
N PRO A 36 -37.05 8.68 7.35
CA PRO A 36 -36.37 7.38 7.47
C PRO A 36 -35.39 7.11 6.32
N GLU A 37 -35.69 7.57 5.11
CA GLU A 37 -34.84 7.44 3.93
C GLU A 37 -33.51 8.22 4.12
N PHE A 38 -33.60 9.45 4.65
CA PHE A 38 -32.44 10.26 4.99
C PHE A 38 -31.57 9.59 6.05
N LYS A 39 -32.17 8.97 7.05
CA LYS A 39 -31.45 8.20 8.06
C LYS A 39 -30.70 7.03 7.45
N ILE A 40 -31.34 6.26 6.58
CA ILE A 40 -30.71 5.13 5.87
C ILE A 40 -29.57 5.62 4.98
N TYR A 41 -29.77 6.73 4.27
CA TYR A 41 -28.72 7.35 3.44
C TYR A 41 -27.50 7.72 4.27
N LEU A 42 -27.67 8.38 5.41
CA LEU A 42 -26.58 8.76 6.30
C LEU A 42 -25.82 7.55 6.84
N ILE A 43 -26.52 6.47 7.21
CA ILE A 43 -25.88 5.23 7.68
C ILE A 43 -25.01 4.63 6.57
N LYS A 44 -25.57 4.49 5.35
CA LYS A 44 -24.83 3.94 4.20
C LYS A 44 -23.63 4.80 3.85
N GLU A 45 -23.76 6.12 3.87
CA GLU A 45 -22.66 7.03 3.57
C GLU A 45 -21.55 6.98 4.63
N PHE A 46 -21.94 6.84 5.91
CA PHE A 46 -20.99 6.62 6.99
C PHE A 46 -20.22 5.30 6.82
N GLU A 47 -20.91 4.21 6.50
CA GLU A 47 -20.28 2.90 6.22
C GLU A 47 -19.33 2.98 5.04
N ARG A 48 -19.73 3.66 3.95
CA ARG A 48 -18.90 3.89 2.78
C ARG A 48 -17.61 4.65 3.14
N LEU A 49 -17.74 5.79 3.83
CA LEU A 49 -16.60 6.62 4.26
C LEU A 49 -15.67 5.87 5.21
N LYS A 50 -16.21 5.10 6.15
CA LYS A 50 -15.41 4.26 7.05
C LYS A 50 -14.65 3.17 6.28
N SER A 51 -15.28 2.54 5.32
CA SER A 51 -14.62 1.54 4.47
C SER A 51 -13.48 2.16 3.66
N GLU A 52 -13.69 3.35 3.07
CA GLU A 52 -12.66 4.07 2.33
C GLU A 52 -11.50 4.52 3.22
N GLU A 53 -11.79 5.06 4.42
CA GLU A 53 -10.77 5.45 5.39
C GLU A 53 -9.88 4.27 5.79
N LEU A 54 -10.48 3.10 6.07
CA LEU A 54 -9.75 1.88 6.40
C LEU A 54 -8.89 1.38 5.24
N LYS A 55 -9.41 1.43 4.01
CA LYS A 55 -8.65 1.10 2.80
C LYS A 55 -7.44 2.02 2.63
N GLN A 56 -7.65 3.33 2.76
CA GLN A 56 -6.60 4.34 2.59
C GLN A 56 -5.51 4.20 3.66
N LEU A 57 -5.88 3.97 4.92
CA LEU A 57 -4.95 3.71 6.01
C LEU A 57 -4.10 2.45 5.75
N GLY A 58 -4.71 1.38 5.27
CA GLY A 58 -4.03 0.14 4.90
C GLY A 58 -3.03 0.34 3.76
N TRP A 59 -3.35 1.15 2.75
CA TRP A 59 -2.47 1.49 1.65
C TRP A 59 -1.28 2.34 2.08
N ASP A 60 -1.50 3.32 2.93
CA ASP A 60 -0.42 4.20 3.43
C ASP A 60 0.58 3.43 4.29
N ILE A 61 0.12 2.51 5.14
CA ILE A 61 0.99 1.63 5.93
C ILE A 61 1.82 0.74 5.00
N LYS A 62 1.20 0.06 4.03
CA LYS A 62 1.89 -0.82 3.07
C LYS A 62 2.93 -0.06 2.26
N ARG A 63 2.58 1.14 1.75
CA ARG A 63 3.49 2.01 1.00
C ARG A 63 4.68 2.46 1.84
N ASN A 64 4.45 2.82 3.09
CA ASN A 64 5.52 3.25 4.00
C ASN A 64 6.45 2.08 4.36
N LEU A 65 5.91 0.89 4.64
CA LEU A 65 6.71 -0.31 4.88
C LEU A 65 7.58 -0.68 3.67
N ALA A 66 7.00 -0.65 2.45
CA ALA A 66 7.75 -0.91 1.22
C ALA A 66 8.89 0.10 1.02
N LYS A 67 8.67 1.39 1.29
CA LYS A 67 9.73 2.41 1.22
C LYS A 67 10.83 2.18 2.25
N ILE A 68 10.47 1.78 3.48
CA ILE A 68 11.44 1.50 4.54
C ILE A 68 12.29 0.28 4.15
N ASN A 69 11.68 -0.81 3.71
CA ASN A 69 12.40 -2.03 3.32
C ASN A 69 13.28 -1.80 2.10
N TYR A 70 12.79 -1.07 1.10
CA TYR A 70 13.62 -0.65 -0.03
C TYR A 70 14.84 0.15 0.41
N ARG A 71 14.68 1.07 1.36
CA ARG A 71 15.79 1.85 1.91
C ARG A 71 16.79 0.97 2.66
N ILE A 72 16.31 0.08 3.52
CA ILE A 72 17.16 -0.89 4.24
C ILE A 72 17.99 -1.69 3.24
N HIS A 73 17.37 -2.19 2.17
CA HIS A 73 18.05 -2.96 1.13
C HIS A 73 19.08 -2.13 0.37
N THR A 74 18.75 -0.91 -0.04
CA THR A 74 19.67 -0.03 -0.77
C THR A 74 20.83 0.45 0.09
N ASP A 75 20.60 0.69 1.39
CA ASP A 75 21.66 1.04 2.33
C ASP A 75 22.64 -0.15 2.54
N ALA A 76 22.13 -1.37 2.66
CA ALA A 76 22.98 -2.58 2.75
C ALA A 76 23.84 -2.77 1.49
N ILE A 77 23.28 -2.56 0.29
CA ILE A 77 24.03 -2.58 -0.97
C ILE A 77 25.15 -1.51 -0.94
N LYS A 78 24.79 -0.30 -0.54
CA LYS A 78 25.72 0.84 -0.50
C LYS A 78 26.89 0.59 0.43
N GLU A 79 26.62 0.05 1.60
CA GLU A 79 27.62 -0.14 2.64
C GLU A 79 28.54 -1.35 2.39
N ASN A 80 28.02 -2.41 1.76
CA ASN A 80 28.76 -3.67 1.67
C ASN A 80 29.17 -4.06 0.25
N LEU A 81 28.51 -3.56 -0.79
CA LEU A 81 28.75 -3.98 -2.16
C LEU A 81 29.34 -2.90 -3.06
N ILE A 82 29.40 -1.63 -2.60
CA ILE A 82 29.93 -0.52 -3.40
C ILE A 82 31.32 -0.13 -2.90
N PRO A 83 32.42 -0.55 -3.58
CA PRO A 83 33.74 -0.03 -3.31
C PRO A 83 33.86 1.46 -3.66
N PRO A 84 34.72 2.23 -2.95
CA PRO A 84 34.88 3.67 -3.17
C PRO A 84 35.34 4.08 -4.58
N GLU A 85 35.95 3.15 -5.31
CA GLU A 85 36.60 3.41 -6.61
C GLU A 85 35.62 3.31 -7.80
N LEU A 86 34.36 2.91 -7.56
CA LEU A 86 33.39 2.72 -8.65
C LEU A 86 32.87 4.05 -9.20
N SER A 87 32.77 4.11 -10.52
CA SER A 87 32.08 5.21 -11.21
C SER A 87 30.56 5.18 -10.97
N ALA A 88 29.89 6.33 -11.13
CA ALA A 88 28.45 6.43 -10.99
C ALA A 88 27.67 5.44 -11.89
N ARG A 89 28.18 5.15 -13.10
CA ARG A 89 27.59 4.17 -14.02
C ARG A 89 27.69 2.74 -13.47
N GLN A 90 28.83 2.36 -12.90
CA GLN A 90 29.04 1.04 -12.30
C GLN A 90 28.17 0.86 -11.06
N ILE A 91 28.06 1.90 -10.23
CA ILE A 91 27.16 1.91 -9.07
C ILE A 91 25.70 1.71 -9.50
N SER A 92 25.24 2.42 -10.55
CA SER A 92 23.88 2.24 -11.09
C SER A 92 23.63 0.82 -11.59
N LEU A 93 24.59 0.22 -12.28
CA LEU A 93 24.50 -1.18 -12.74
C LEU A 93 24.44 -2.16 -11.58
N LEU A 94 25.17 -1.91 -10.50
CA LEU A 94 25.18 -2.77 -9.32
C LEU A 94 23.81 -2.75 -8.62
N TYR A 95 23.22 -1.57 -8.45
CA TYR A 95 21.85 -1.47 -7.93
C TYR A 95 20.82 -2.17 -8.82
N ALA A 96 20.95 -2.04 -10.15
CA ALA A 96 20.08 -2.73 -11.10
C ALA A 96 20.21 -4.25 -10.98
N ASN A 97 21.45 -4.77 -10.91
CA ASN A 97 21.70 -6.20 -10.74
C ASN A 97 21.11 -6.74 -9.43
N GLU A 98 21.27 -6.01 -8.32
CA GLU A 98 20.69 -6.42 -7.04
C GLU A 98 19.15 -6.35 -7.04
N ALA A 99 18.57 -5.39 -7.74
CA ALA A 99 17.11 -5.35 -7.94
C ALA A 99 16.63 -6.53 -8.79
N ASP A 100 17.40 -6.92 -9.82
CA ASP A 100 17.07 -8.06 -10.68
C ASP A 100 17.21 -9.42 -9.98
N VAL A 101 18.08 -9.56 -8.96
CA VAL A 101 18.06 -10.74 -8.08
C VAL A 101 16.68 -10.96 -7.49
N LEU A 102 16.06 -9.92 -6.96
CA LEU A 102 14.71 -10.00 -6.37
C LEU A 102 13.62 -10.21 -7.42
N ASN A 103 13.76 -9.58 -8.58
CA ASN A 103 12.82 -9.76 -9.69
C ASN A 103 12.88 -11.21 -10.21
N MET A 104 14.08 -11.79 -10.38
CA MET A 104 14.25 -13.18 -10.77
C MET A 104 13.64 -14.15 -9.77
N VAL A 105 13.85 -13.90 -8.48
CA VAL A 105 13.33 -14.74 -7.39
C VAL A 105 11.79 -14.76 -7.38
N LEU A 106 11.15 -13.61 -7.58
CA LEU A 106 9.71 -13.47 -7.40
C LEU A 106 8.91 -13.63 -8.70
N PHE A 107 9.44 -13.12 -9.82
CA PHE A 107 8.74 -13.05 -11.10
C PHE A 107 9.35 -13.96 -12.16
N GLY A 108 10.54 -14.55 -11.90
CA GLY A 108 11.23 -15.43 -12.85
C GLY A 108 11.89 -14.70 -14.01
N MET A 109 11.98 -13.37 -13.98
CA MET A 109 12.56 -12.56 -15.06
C MET A 109 13.14 -11.25 -14.52
N THR A 110 14.08 -10.66 -15.26
CA THR A 110 14.66 -9.35 -14.97
C THR A 110 13.70 -8.21 -15.38
N ALA A 111 13.95 -6.99 -14.89
CA ALA A 111 13.19 -5.82 -15.31
C ALA A 111 13.29 -5.57 -16.83
N LYS A 112 14.47 -5.84 -17.43
CA LYS A 112 14.67 -5.70 -18.85
C LYS A 112 13.88 -6.72 -19.65
N GLU A 113 13.95 -8.02 -19.30
CA GLU A 113 13.20 -9.09 -19.97
C GLU A 113 11.69 -8.82 -19.93
N TRP A 114 11.18 -8.33 -18.79
CA TRP A 114 9.79 -7.95 -18.68
C TRP A 114 9.42 -6.78 -19.60
N GLY A 115 10.24 -5.73 -19.66
CA GLY A 115 10.02 -4.57 -20.52
C GLY A 115 10.06 -4.93 -22.01
N ASP A 116 10.98 -5.82 -22.41
CA ASP A 116 11.09 -6.32 -23.79
C ASP A 116 9.87 -7.18 -24.18
N ALA A 117 9.29 -7.93 -23.22
CA ALA A 117 8.11 -8.76 -23.42
C ALA A 117 6.79 -7.96 -23.41
N HIS A 118 6.76 -6.78 -22.79
CA HIS A 118 5.56 -5.97 -22.59
C HIS A 118 5.77 -4.50 -23.00
N PRO A 119 6.07 -4.22 -24.28
CA PRO A 119 6.39 -2.87 -24.75
C PRO A 119 5.22 -1.87 -24.63
N GLU A 120 4.00 -2.37 -24.52
CA GLU A 120 2.77 -1.58 -24.35
C GLU A 120 2.57 -1.06 -22.92
N PHE A 121 3.22 -1.67 -21.93
CA PHE A 121 3.09 -1.25 -20.53
C PHE A 121 4.09 -0.17 -20.16
N LYS A 122 3.64 0.85 -19.41
CA LYS A 122 4.51 1.90 -18.84
C LYS A 122 4.91 1.53 -17.41
N GLY A 123 6.18 1.75 -17.07
CA GLY A 123 6.68 1.45 -15.72
C GLY A 123 7.54 0.19 -15.69
N ASN A 124 7.51 -0.52 -14.59
CA ASN A 124 8.29 -1.74 -14.38
C ASN A 124 7.41 -2.89 -13.85
N ILE A 125 7.96 -4.11 -13.82
CA ILE A 125 7.27 -5.32 -13.38
C ILE A 125 6.60 -5.18 -11.99
N ARG A 126 7.19 -4.40 -11.08
CA ARG A 126 6.68 -4.21 -9.71
C ARG A 126 5.41 -3.36 -9.66
N ASP A 127 5.19 -2.50 -10.66
CA ASP A 127 4.00 -1.67 -10.77
C ASP A 127 2.76 -2.51 -11.09
N TYR A 128 2.96 -3.71 -11.66
CA TYR A 128 1.91 -4.66 -12.03
C TYR A 128 1.82 -5.85 -11.07
N ALA A 129 2.60 -5.85 -10.01
CA ALA A 129 2.57 -6.89 -8.99
C ALA A 129 1.27 -6.82 -8.17
N ASN A 130 0.74 -7.99 -7.83
CA ASN A 130 -0.40 -8.10 -6.93
C ASN A 130 0.01 -7.89 -5.45
N VAL A 131 -0.98 -7.84 -4.54
CA VAL A 131 -0.72 -7.58 -3.11
C VAL A 131 0.17 -8.64 -2.50
N SER A 132 -0.08 -9.91 -2.79
CA SER A 132 0.72 -11.05 -2.29
C SER A 132 2.17 -10.96 -2.73
N GLN A 133 2.40 -10.62 -4.01
CA GLN A 133 3.74 -10.40 -4.56
C GLN A 133 4.45 -9.21 -3.91
N LEU A 134 3.75 -8.10 -3.68
CA LEU A 134 4.34 -6.92 -3.02
C LEU A 134 4.72 -7.19 -1.56
N VAL A 135 3.91 -7.95 -0.83
CA VAL A 135 4.23 -8.39 0.54
C VAL A 135 5.45 -9.30 0.53
N CYS A 136 5.49 -10.28 -0.36
CA CYS A 136 6.65 -11.17 -0.52
C CYS A 136 7.90 -10.36 -0.88
N LEU A 137 7.84 -9.46 -1.87
CA LEU A 137 8.96 -8.61 -2.28
C LEU A 137 9.54 -7.81 -1.11
N SER A 138 8.67 -7.21 -0.30
CA SER A 138 9.07 -6.43 0.88
C SER A 138 9.86 -7.26 1.90
N ASN A 139 9.44 -8.51 2.12
CA ASN A 139 10.17 -9.45 2.97
C ASN A 139 11.50 -9.88 2.35
N LEU A 140 11.53 -10.14 1.04
CA LEU A 140 12.75 -10.51 0.33
C LEU A 140 13.78 -9.36 0.32
N GLU A 141 13.37 -8.12 0.19
CA GLU A 141 14.24 -6.94 0.29
C GLU A 141 14.95 -6.89 1.66
N ASN A 142 14.20 -7.10 2.73
CA ASN A 142 14.76 -7.12 4.09
C ASN A 142 15.72 -8.30 4.30
N LEU A 143 15.34 -9.51 3.88
CA LEU A 143 16.18 -10.69 4.00
C LEU A 143 17.46 -10.58 3.14
N ASN A 144 17.35 -10.03 1.93
CA ASN A 144 18.52 -9.79 1.09
C ASN A 144 19.49 -8.80 1.73
N ALA A 145 18.98 -7.76 2.39
CA ALA A 145 19.83 -6.84 3.15
C ALA A 145 20.59 -7.56 4.27
N VAL A 146 19.96 -8.45 5.01
CA VAL A 146 20.62 -9.27 6.04
C VAL A 146 21.72 -10.12 5.43
N PHE A 147 21.43 -10.85 4.35
CA PHE A 147 22.42 -11.69 3.67
C PHE A 147 23.57 -10.90 3.06
N ILE A 148 23.34 -9.68 2.59
CA ILE A 148 24.38 -8.76 2.12
C ILE A 148 25.29 -8.37 3.30
N ASN A 149 24.72 -8.01 4.44
CA ASN A 149 25.46 -7.63 5.64
C ASN A 149 26.30 -8.82 6.19
N GLU A 150 25.82 -10.04 6.01
CA GLU A 150 26.52 -11.27 6.37
C GLU A 150 27.60 -11.66 5.33
N GLY A 151 27.72 -10.94 4.24
CA GLY A 151 28.69 -11.21 3.17
C GLY A 151 28.36 -12.44 2.33
N VAL A 152 27.08 -12.88 2.28
CA VAL A 152 26.67 -14.04 1.49
C VAL A 152 26.79 -13.73 0.00
N PRO A 153 27.48 -14.57 -0.81
CA PRO A 153 27.64 -14.37 -2.24
C PRO A 153 26.30 -14.31 -2.99
N GLN A 154 26.21 -13.50 -4.06
CA GLN A 154 24.96 -13.26 -4.80
C GLN A 154 24.27 -14.55 -5.28
N ALA A 155 25.03 -15.52 -5.81
CA ALA A 155 24.47 -16.80 -6.28
C ALA A 155 23.80 -17.60 -5.13
N GLU A 156 24.40 -17.58 -3.94
CA GLU A 156 23.85 -18.24 -2.75
C GLU A 156 22.63 -17.48 -2.23
N ARG A 157 22.67 -16.13 -2.24
CA ARG A 157 21.51 -15.29 -1.90
C ARG A 157 20.32 -15.58 -2.81
N LEU A 158 20.54 -15.67 -4.13
CA LEU A 158 19.52 -16.00 -5.11
C LEU A 158 18.84 -17.33 -4.75
N ALA A 159 19.61 -18.39 -4.47
CA ALA A 159 19.08 -19.70 -4.12
C ALA A 159 18.27 -19.68 -2.82
N LYS A 160 18.79 -19.03 -1.77
CA LYS A 160 18.10 -18.91 -0.47
C LYS A 160 16.81 -18.11 -0.59
N LEU A 161 16.84 -16.95 -1.26
CA LEU A 161 15.69 -16.10 -1.45
C LEU A 161 14.61 -16.78 -2.31
N ASN A 162 15.00 -17.56 -3.31
CA ASN A 162 14.06 -18.33 -4.15
C ASN A 162 13.29 -19.36 -3.31
N ALA A 163 13.98 -20.12 -2.47
CA ALA A 163 13.33 -21.08 -1.55
C ALA A 163 12.35 -20.39 -0.59
N ILE A 164 12.74 -19.23 -0.06
CA ILE A 164 11.89 -18.42 0.81
C ILE A 164 10.68 -17.88 0.06
N ALA A 165 10.86 -17.34 -1.15
CA ALA A 165 9.78 -16.81 -1.98
C ALA A 165 8.72 -17.87 -2.29
N ILE A 166 9.14 -19.07 -2.69
CA ILE A 166 8.22 -20.21 -2.94
C ILE A 166 7.39 -20.51 -1.70
N SER A 167 8.04 -20.61 -0.51
CA SER A 167 7.36 -20.88 0.73
C SER A 167 6.37 -19.77 1.12
N GLN A 168 6.78 -18.52 1.01
CA GLN A 168 5.94 -17.37 1.35
C GLN A 168 4.77 -17.21 0.36
N MET A 169 5.01 -17.31 -0.93
CA MET A 169 3.96 -17.19 -1.94
C MET A 169 2.90 -18.26 -1.78
N LYS A 170 3.28 -19.50 -1.42
CA LYS A 170 2.31 -20.55 -1.10
C LYS A 170 1.35 -20.13 0.00
N VAL A 171 1.85 -19.60 1.11
CA VAL A 171 1.01 -19.13 2.23
C VAL A 171 0.18 -17.91 1.84
N LEU A 172 0.79 -16.93 1.13
CA LEU A 172 0.13 -15.68 0.77
C LEU A 172 -0.98 -15.88 -0.27
N THR A 173 -0.86 -16.85 -1.17
CA THR A 173 -1.90 -17.19 -2.15
C THR A 173 -3.03 -18.04 -1.60
N GLU A 174 -2.81 -18.72 -0.46
CA GLU A 174 -3.84 -19.49 0.23
C GLU A 174 -4.65 -18.62 1.24
N ASP A 175 -4.21 -17.41 1.58
CA ASP A 175 -4.91 -16.53 2.53
C ASP A 175 -6.10 -15.82 1.86
N HIS A 176 -7.31 -16.27 2.15
CA HIS A 176 -8.57 -15.71 1.64
C HIS A 176 -8.74 -14.21 1.87
N ARG A 177 -8.13 -13.64 2.91
CA ARG A 177 -8.21 -12.19 3.20
C ARG A 177 -7.40 -11.36 2.22
N LEU A 178 -6.30 -11.92 1.71
CA LEU A 178 -5.50 -11.28 0.67
C LEU A 178 -6.17 -11.37 -0.69
N LEU A 179 -6.82 -12.50 -0.99
CA LEU A 179 -7.61 -12.69 -2.23
C LEU A 179 -8.76 -11.67 -2.32
N GLN A 180 -9.48 -11.41 -1.24
CA GLN A 180 -10.54 -10.38 -1.20
C GLN A 180 -10.01 -8.97 -1.47
N LEU A 181 -8.77 -8.66 -1.07
CA LEU A 181 -8.13 -7.37 -1.35
C LEU A 181 -7.71 -7.23 -2.83
N GLU A 182 -7.47 -8.35 -3.50
CA GLU A 182 -7.12 -8.39 -4.94
C GLU A 182 -8.37 -8.25 -5.82
N GLU A 183 -9.48 -8.91 -5.49
CA GLU A 183 -10.75 -8.80 -6.21
C GLU A 183 -11.28 -7.36 -6.23
N HIS A 184 -11.20 -6.65 -5.11
CA HIS A 184 -11.61 -5.24 -5.04
C HIS A 184 -10.72 -4.26 -5.83
N LYS A 185 -9.51 -4.69 -6.26
CA LYS A 185 -8.61 -3.87 -7.09
C LYS A 185 -8.98 -3.94 -8.59
N GLN A 186 -9.68 -4.98 -9.01
CA GLN A 186 -10.10 -5.18 -10.41
C GLN A 186 -11.44 -4.50 -10.73
N GLU A 187 -12.22 -4.10 -9.73
CA GLU A 187 -13.52 -3.44 -9.89
C GLU A 187 -13.46 -1.90 -9.82
N THR A 188 -12.25 -1.31 -9.70
CA THR A 188 -12.05 0.16 -9.63
C THR A 188 -11.18 0.65 -10.78
#